data_a17ae761c612ddd533b4145d10761620
#
_entry.id   a17ae761c612ddd533b4145d10761620
#
_cell.length_a   1.000
_cell.length_b   1.000
_cell.length_c   1.000
_cell.angle_alpha   90.00
_cell.angle_beta   90.00
_cell.angle_gamma   90.00
#
_symmetry.space_group_name_H-M   'P 1'
#
loop_
_entity.id
_entity.type
_entity.pdbx_description
1 polymer ?
#
loop_
_entity_poly.entity_id
_entity_poly.type
_entity_poly.pdbx_seq_one_letter_code
_entity_poly.pdbx_strand_id
1 'polypeptide(L)'
;KFTLWNRITAAVVSLIAAVTYLVTIEPTASFWDCGEFIASSYKLEVGHPPGNPVFQLFARLFTMFGDNMHAAVAVNAFSAICSALTIFFLYLTIVFLAKRLLRPSEDGTYSVGKAIAIFGSGAVGALAYTFSDTFWFSAVEGEVYAMSSLITALVFWAMTKWYEQADQPYANRWIVLISFLMGLSIGIHLLNLLAIPALVFMYYYKQRENGHYSLWEYVKIFLVSVVILAVILFGIIPYLPKFAAYVDLFFVNRLGLPFNSGAAFFMAALLAVCFLGMFRTMKQQKVFA
;
A
#
# COMPACT_ATOMS: atom_id res chain seq x y z
N LYS A 1 0.58 -5.82 28.64
CA LYS A 1 -0.90 -5.72 28.60
C LYS A 1 -1.37 -4.73 27.52
N PHE A 2 -0.84 -3.49 27.47
CA PHE A 2 -1.23 -2.46 26.48
C PHE A 2 -1.17 -2.98 25.03
N THR A 3 -0.04 -3.57 24.61
CA THR A 3 0.15 -4.09 23.24
C THR A 3 -0.85 -5.20 22.89
N LEU A 4 -1.18 -6.05 23.84
CA LEU A 4 -2.18 -7.13 23.62
C LEU A 4 -3.57 -6.53 23.37
N TRP A 5 -4.03 -5.63 24.25
CA TRP A 5 -5.33 -4.98 24.10
C TRP A 5 -5.41 -4.16 22.82
N ASN A 6 -4.33 -3.45 22.45
CA ASN A 6 -4.26 -2.75 21.17
C ASN A 6 -4.50 -3.68 19.97
N ARG A 7 -3.86 -4.86 19.97
CA ARG A 7 -4.04 -5.85 18.88
C ARG A 7 -5.44 -6.46 18.88
N ILE A 8 -6.00 -6.74 20.04
CA ILE A 8 -7.37 -7.27 20.18
C ILE A 8 -8.37 -6.24 19.65
N THR A 9 -8.25 -4.96 20.05
CA THR A 9 -9.17 -3.92 19.57
C THR A 9 -9.03 -3.71 18.06
N ALA A 10 -7.81 -3.72 17.51
CA ALA A 10 -7.59 -3.65 16.08
C ALA A 10 -8.30 -4.80 15.34
N ALA A 11 -8.17 -6.03 15.85
CA ALA A 11 -8.81 -7.21 15.26
C ALA A 11 -10.34 -7.14 15.35
N VAL A 12 -10.89 -6.69 16.49
CA VAL A 12 -12.34 -6.53 16.67
C VAL A 12 -12.92 -5.49 15.72
N VAL A 13 -12.28 -4.32 15.59
CA VAL A 13 -12.72 -3.25 14.70
C VAL A 13 -12.65 -3.70 13.23
N SER A 14 -11.58 -4.40 12.85
CA SER A 14 -11.46 -4.99 11.51
C SER A 14 -12.50 -6.09 11.25
N LEU A 15 -12.82 -6.91 12.26
CA LEU A 15 -13.85 -7.95 12.15
C LEU A 15 -15.24 -7.33 11.95
N ILE A 16 -15.57 -6.25 12.67
CA ILE A 16 -16.82 -5.52 12.46
C ILE A 16 -16.91 -5.04 11.01
N ALA A 17 -15.84 -4.44 10.47
CA ALA A 17 -15.78 -4.03 9.08
C ALA A 17 -15.95 -5.22 8.11
N ALA A 18 -15.22 -6.32 8.35
CA ALA A 18 -15.31 -7.52 7.53
C ALA A 18 -16.74 -8.09 7.48
N VAL A 19 -17.37 -8.24 8.65
CA VAL A 19 -18.77 -8.73 8.73
C VAL A 19 -19.70 -7.77 8.01
N THR A 20 -19.57 -6.46 8.23
CA THR A 20 -20.41 -5.45 7.57
C THR A 20 -20.31 -5.57 6.06
N TYR A 21 -19.11 -5.59 5.49
CA TYR A 21 -18.92 -5.63 4.04
C TYR A 21 -19.30 -6.97 3.43
N LEU A 22 -19.00 -8.09 4.07
CA LEU A 22 -19.35 -9.42 3.56
C LEU A 22 -20.86 -9.71 3.60
N VAL A 23 -21.59 -9.17 4.58
CA VAL A 23 -23.05 -9.32 4.67
C VAL A 23 -23.79 -8.42 3.68
N THR A 24 -23.18 -7.29 3.32
CA THR A 24 -23.74 -6.32 2.35
C THR A 24 -23.06 -6.37 0.99
N ILE A 25 -22.34 -7.44 0.70
CA ILE A 25 -21.59 -7.62 -0.55
C ILE A 25 -22.52 -7.54 -1.76
N GLU A 26 -22.08 -6.86 -2.81
CA GLU A 26 -22.80 -6.86 -4.09
C GLU A 26 -22.80 -8.27 -4.70
N PRO A 27 -23.97 -8.85 -4.98
CA PRO A 27 -24.05 -10.23 -5.49
C PRO A 27 -23.64 -10.35 -6.96
N THR A 28 -23.59 -9.25 -7.69
CA THR A 28 -23.30 -9.17 -9.13
C THR A 28 -22.25 -8.11 -9.46
N ALA A 29 -22.19 -7.67 -10.70
CA ALA A 29 -21.40 -6.52 -11.09
C ALA A 29 -22.16 -5.24 -10.74
N SER A 30 -21.48 -4.33 -10.05
CA SER A 30 -21.94 -2.96 -9.79
C SER A 30 -21.77 -2.08 -11.05
N PHE A 31 -21.93 -0.77 -10.88
CA PHE A 31 -21.71 0.22 -11.96
C PHE A 31 -20.23 0.41 -12.28
N TRP A 32 -19.95 1.25 -13.28
CA TRP A 32 -18.62 1.65 -13.75
C TRP A 32 -17.80 0.45 -14.24
N ASP A 33 -16.56 0.38 -13.86
CA ASP A 33 -15.58 -0.59 -14.37
C ASP A 33 -15.63 -1.95 -13.65
N CYS A 34 -16.51 -2.10 -12.63
CA CYS A 34 -16.61 -3.31 -11.81
C CYS A 34 -16.81 -4.58 -12.65
N GLY A 35 -17.68 -4.52 -13.67
CA GLY A 35 -17.91 -5.65 -14.58
C GLY A 35 -16.68 -6.03 -15.39
N GLU A 36 -15.89 -5.04 -15.83
CA GLU A 36 -14.62 -5.27 -16.51
C GLU A 36 -13.60 -5.89 -15.58
N PHE A 37 -13.45 -5.38 -14.36
CA PHE A 37 -12.49 -5.92 -13.39
C PHE A 37 -12.84 -7.35 -12.97
N ILE A 38 -14.12 -7.69 -12.83
CA ILE A 38 -14.57 -9.07 -12.59
C ILE A 38 -14.18 -9.97 -13.78
N ALA A 39 -14.54 -9.58 -15.01
CA ALA A 39 -14.30 -10.38 -16.19
C ALA A 39 -12.80 -10.54 -16.48
N SER A 40 -12.04 -9.45 -16.45
CA SER A 40 -10.60 -9.46 -16.73
C SER A 40 -9.82 -10.21 -15.64
N SER A 41 -10.23 -10.14 -14.37
CA SER A 41 -9.63 -10.95 -13.30
C SER A 41 -9.94 -12.43 -13.47
N TYR A 42 -11.20 -12.77 -13.78
CA TYR A 42 -11.62 -14.15 -13.95
C TYR A 42 -10.89 -14.84 -15.10
N LYS A 43 -10.69 -14.16 -16.24
CA LYS A 43 -10.04 -14.70 -17.44
C LYS A 43 -8.56 -14.38 -17.56
N LEU A 44 -7.99 -13.51 -16.68
CA LEU A 44 -6.66 -12.92 -16.79
C LEU A 44 -6.47 -12.18 -18.13
N GLU A 45 -7.43 -11.36 -18.49
CA GLU A 45 -7.39 -10.49 -19.66
C GLU A 45 -6.78 -9.13 -19.34
N VAL A 46 -6.40 -8.38 -20.38
CA VAL A 46 -5.89 -7.02 -20.22
C VAL A 46 -7.07 -6.06 -20.10
N GLY A 47 -7.12 -5.31 -18.99
CA GLY A 47 -8.10 -4.26 -18.80
C GLY A 47 -7.74 -2.97 -19.53
N HIS A 48 -8.63 -1.94 -19.42
CA HIS A 48 -8.41 -0.62 -20.01
C HIS A 48 -7.14 0.07 -19.46
N PRO A 49 -6.49 0.97 -20.23
CA PRO A 49 -5.32 1.71 -19.77
C PRO A 49 -5.62 2.59 -18.54
N PRO A 50 -4.67 2.68 -17.55
CA PRO A 50 -3.29 2.20 -17.60
C PRO A 50 -3.10 0.72 -17.24
N GLY A 51 -4.17 -0.01 -16.93
CA GLY A 51 -4.13 -1.40 -16.50
C GLY A 51 -3.89 -1.55 -14.99
N ASN A 52 -4.33 -2.69 -14.46
CA ASN A 52 -4.28 -3.02 -13.03
C ASN A 52 -3.85 -4.48 -12.79
N PRO A 53 -2.70 -4.91 -13.35
CA PRO A 53 -2.31 -6.32 -13.37
C PRO A 53 -2.18 -6.94 -11.97
N VAL A 54 -1.75 -6.17 -10.99
CA VAL A 54 -1.59 -6.67 -9.60
C VAL A 54 -2.97 -6.94 -8.98
N PHE A 55 -3.94 -6.04 -9.18
CA PHE A 55 -5.31 -6.26 -8.72
C PHE A 55 -5.89 -7.53 -9.36
N GLN A 56 -5.79 -7.67 -10.69
CA GLN A 56 -6.33 -8.82 -11.43
C GLN A 56 -5.73 -10.15 -10.96
N LEU A 57 -4.41 -10.21 -10.72
CA LEU A 57 -3.75 -11.42 -10.24
C LEU A 57 -4.26 -11.83 -8.84
N PHE A 58 -4.41 -10.88 -7.92
CA PHE A 58 -4.93 -11.19 -6.59
C PHE A 58 -6.43 -11.53 -6.63
N ALA A 59 -7.24 -10.78 -7.38
CA ALA A 59 -8.65 -11.08 -7.55
C ALA A 59 -8.87 -12.46 -8.22
N ARG A 60 -8.01 -12.83 -9.18
CA ARG A 60 -8.03 -14.17 -9.79
C ARG A 60 -7.87 -15.28 -8.76
N LEU A 61 -7.02 -15.13 -7.77
CA LEU A 61 -6.87 -16.14 -6.71
C LEU A 61 -8.20 -16.43 -6.01
N PHE A 62 -9.02 -15.41 -5.79
CA PHE A 62 -10.34 -15.56 -5.18
C PHE A 62 -11.33 -16.28 -6.10
N THR A 63 -11.30 -15.96 -7.40
CA THR A 63 -12.18 -16.63 -8.38
C THR A 63 -11.82 -18.11 -8.61
N MET A 64 -10.64 -18.57 -8.19
CA MET A 64 -10.26 -20.00 -8.28
C MET A 64 -11.00 -20.89 -7.26
N PHE A 65 -11.58 -20.31 -6.23
CA PHE A 65 -12.32 -21.05 -5.19
C PHE A 65 -13.83 -21.18 -5.48
N GLY A 66 -14.31 -20.66 -6.62
CA GLY A 66 -15.70 -20.68 -7.01
C GLY A 66 -15.89 -21.16 -8.46
N ASP A 67 -17.13 -21.30 -8.87
CA ASP A 67 -17.50 -21.53 -10.27
C ASP A 67 -17.70 -20.20 -11.03
N ASN A 68 -18.02 -20.31 -12.32
CA ASN A 68 -18.23 -19.15 -13.19
C ASN A 68 -19.37 -18.23 -12.72
N MET A 69 -20.40 -18.82 -12.07
CA MET A 69 -21.58 -18.08 -11.60
C MET A 69 -21.26 -17.22 -10.38
N HIS A 70 -20.22 -17.57 -9.62
CA HIS A 70 -19.83 -16.87 -8.39
C HIS A 70 -18.60 -15.97 -8.57
N ALA A 71 -18.11 -15.79 -9.81
CA ALA A 71 -16.92 -14.97 -10.07
C ALA A 71 -17.08 -13.52 -9.57
N ALA A 72 -18.24 -12.90 -9.74
CA ALA A 72 -18.52 -11.56 -9.23
C ALA A 72 -18.41 -11.49 -7.71
N VAL A 73 -19.12 -12.38 -7.00
CA VAL A 73 -19.07 -12.44 -5.53
C VAL A 73 -17.65 -12.68 -5.02
N ALA A 74 -16.85 -13.51 -5.72
CA ALA A 74 -15.48 -13.79 -5.33
C ALA A 74 -14.58 -12.55 -5.42
N VAL A 75 -14.68 -11.75 -6.48
CA VAL A 75 -13.94 -10.50 -6.65
C VAL A 75 -14.43 -9.44 -5.66
N ASN A 76 -15.74 -9.33 -5.46
CA ASN A 76 -16.34 -8.43 -4.47
C ASN A 76 -15.90 -8.80 -3.05
N ALA A 77 -15.81 -10.11 -2.72
CA ALA A 77 -15.29 -10.58 -1.43
C ALA A 77 -13.82 -10.25 -1.22
N PHE A 78 -13.01 -10.30 -2.29
CA PHE A 78 -11.62 -9.82 -2.25
C PHE A 78 -11.56 -8.34 -1.84
N SER A 79 -12.39 -7.47 -2.44
CA SER A 79 -12.50 -6.06 -2.09
C SER A 79 -12.95 -5.85 -0.63
N ALA A 80 -13.93 -6.62 -0.16
CA ALA A 80 -14.40 -6.57 1.22
C ALA A 80 -13.29 -6.92 2.23
N ILE A 81 -12.50 -7.94 1.94
CA ILE A 81 -11.36 -8.34 2.78
C ILE A 81 -10.26 -7.29 2.76
N CYS A 82 -9.91 -6.75 1.60
CA CYS A 82 -8.95 -5.64 1.48
C CYS A 82 -9.39 -4.43 2.31
N SER A 83 -10.67 -4.07 2.24
CA SER A 83 -11.23 -2.95 2.98
C SER A 83 -11.22 -3.20 4.50
N ALA A 84 -11.55 -4.40 4.95
CA ALA A 84 -11.46 -4.76 6.38
C ALA A 84 -10.02 -4.70 6.90
N LEU A 85 -9.04 -5.12 6.11
CA LEU A 85 -7.62 -4.99 6.45
C LEU A 85 -7.16 -3.52 6.42
N THR A 86 -7.72 -2.69 5.55
CA THR A 86 -7.52 -1.23 5.57
C THR A 86 -7.90 -0.65 6.93
N ILE A 87 -9.08 -1.03 7.46
CA ILE A 87 -9.56 -0.60 8.77
C ILE A 87 -8.61 -1.04 9.89
N PHE A 88 -8.06 -2.26 9.82
CA PHE A 88 -7.06 -2.74 10.76
C PHE A 88 -5.82 -1.83 10.82
N PHE A 89 -5.22 -1.53 9.68
CA PHE A 89 -4.01 -0.69 9.62
C PHE A 89 -4.31 0.78 9.92
N LEU A 90 -5.48 1.28 9.53
CA LEU A 90 -5.95 2.62 9.88
C LEU A 90 -6.07 2.78 11.40
N TYR A 91 -6.71 1.83 12.09
CA TYR A 91 -6.78 1.81 13.55
C TYR A 91 -5.38 1.89 14.18
N LEU A 92 -4.44 1.05 13.73
CA LEU A 92 -3.07 1.05 14.27
C LEU A 92 -2.35 2.39 14.04
N THR A 93 -2.59 3.02 12.90
CA THR A 93 -2.03 4.34 12.57
C THR A 93 -2.62 5.43 13.47
N ILE A 94 -3.94 5.43 13.70
CA ILE A 94 -4.59 6.38 14.60
C ILE A 94 -4.08 6.21 16.04
N VAL A 95 -3.95 4.97 16.51
CA VAL A 95 -3.39 4.67 17.84
C VAL A 95 -1.95 5.17 17.96
N PHE A 96 -1.13 5.02 16.92
CA PHE A 96 0.22 5.59 16.92
C PHE A 96 0.19 7.10 17.10
N LEU A 97 -0.66 7.83 16.38
CA LEU A 97 -0.80 9.29 16.51
C LEU A 97 -1.34 9.70 17.89
N ALA A 98 -2.36 9.00 18.39
CA ALA A 98 -2.93 9.25 19.72
C ALA A 98 -1.90 9.08 20.85
N LYS A 99 -1.01 8.08 20.75
CA LYS A 99 0.13 7.88 21.67
C LYS A 99 1.11 9.06 21.68
N ARG A 100 1.26 9.76 20.57
CA ARG A 100 2.14 10.95 20.47
C ARG A 100 1.54 12.16 21.19
N LEU A 101 0.22 12.27 21.19
CA LEU A 101 -0.51 13.32 21.91
C LEU A 101 -0.62 13.02 23.41
N LEU A 102 -0.93 11.77 23.75
CA LEU A 102 -1.11 11.31 25.13
C LEU A 102 0.15 10.55 25.59
N ARG A 103 1.19 11.29 25.97
CA ARG A 103 2.46 10.72 26.41
C ARG A 103 2.30 9.81 27.64
N PRO A 104 3.09 8.72 27.73
CA PRO A 104 3.10 7.87 28.92
C PRO A 104 3.57 8.65 30.16
N SER A 105 3.36 8.09 31.33
CA SER A 105 3.93 8.57 32.58
C SER A 105 5.45 8.34 32.61
N GLU A 106 6.16 8.88 33.62
CA GLU A 106 7.62 8.76 33.74
C GLU A 106 8.11 7.31 33.82
N ASP A 107 7.30 6.40 34.33
CA ASP A 107 7.54 4.96 34.37
C ASP A 107 7.32 4.23 33.02
N GLY A 108 7.00 4.97 31.95
CA GLY A 108 6.72 4.42 30.62
C GLY A 108 5.34 3.76 30.48
N THR A 109 4.48 3.84 31.50
CA THR A 109 3.14 3.24 31.48
C THR A 109 2.05 4.24 31.12
N TYR A 110 0.92 3.72 30.63
CA TYR A 110 -0.29 4.51 30.42
C TYR A 110 -1.29 4.22 31.53
N SER A 111 -1.86 5.27 32.15
CA SER A 111 -3.01 5.12 33.04
C SER A 111 -4.20 4.52 32.27
N VAL A 112 -5.13 3.89 32.99
CA VAL A 112 -6.32 3.29 32.38
C VAL A 112 -7.10 4.30 31.55
N GLY A 113 -7.28 5.53 32.04
CA GLY A 113 -7.98 6.58 31.30
C GLY A 113 -7.26 6.97 30.00
N LYS A 114 -5.93 7.12 30.01
CA LYS A 114 -5.14 7.38 28.80
C LYS A 114 -5.23 6.20 27.82
N ALA A 115 -5.16 4.96 28.30
CA ALA A 115 -5.28 3.77 27.45
C ALA A 115 -6.66 3.70 26.78
N ILE A 116 -7.74 3.94 27.52
CA ILE A 116 -9.10 4.02 26.96
C ILE A 116 -9.21 5.14 25.93
N ALA A 117 -8.67 6.32 26.19
CA ALA A 117 -8.69 7.43 25.24
C ALA A 117 -7.93 7.09 23.95
N ILE A 118 -6.76 6.45 24.04
CA ILE A 118 -5.95 6.04 22.88
C ILE A 118 -6.68 4.98 22.05
N PHE A 119 -7.17 3.91 22.67
CA PHE A 119 -7.88 2.84 21.96
C PHE A 119 -9.23 3.30 21.43
N GLY A 120 -9.95 4.11 22.21
CA GLY A 120 -11.21 4.73 21.84
C GLY A 120 -11.08 5.63 20.61
N SER A 121 -10.04 6.50 20.57
CA SER A 121 -9.75 7.32 19.40
C SER A 121 -9.51 6.47 18.15
N GLY A 122 -8.71 5.39 18.28
CA GLY A 122 -8.47 4.44 17.22
C GLY A 122 -9.76 3.79 16.73
N ALA A 123 -10.57 3.27 17.65
CA ALA A 123 -11.82 2.59 17.32
C ALA A 123 -12.85 3.53 16.68
N VAL A 124 -13.07 4.70 17.26
CA VAL A 124 -14.02 5.69 16.72
C VAL A 124 -13.60 6.14 15.32
N GLY A 125 -12.32 6.51 15.13
CA GLY A 125 -11.83 6.96 13.83
C GLY A 125 -11.90 5.87 12.76
N ALA A 126 -11.51 4.65 13.08
CA ALA A 126 -11.55 3.51 12.16
C ALA A 126 -13.01 3.10 11.83
N LEU A 127 -13.91 3.05 12.83
CA LEU A 127 -15.32 2.74 12.60
C LEU A 127 -16.07 3.87 11.87
N ALA A 128 -15.75 5.14 12.14
CA ALA A 128 -16.30 6.24 11.36
C ALA A 128 -15.96 6.09 9.85
N TYR A 129 -14.74 5.66 9.55
CA TYR A 129 -14.34 5.39 8.17
C TYR A 129 -15.01 4.11 7.62
N THR A 130 -15.15 3.06 8.44
CA THR A 130 -15.85 1.82 8.08
C THR A 130 -17.27 2.10 7.56
N PHE A 131 -18.00 2.98 8.26
CA PHE A 131 -19.39 3.31 7.93
C PHE A 131 -19.54 4.57 7.09
N SER A 132 -18.45 5.14 6.56
CA SER A 132 -18.55 6.21 5.58
C SER A 132 -19.11 5.66 4.26
N ASP A 133 -20.03 6.38 3.67
CA ASP A 133 -20.77 5.97 2.46
C ASP A 133 -19.81 5.58 1.31
N THR A 134 -18.90 6.45 0.95
CA THR A 134 -17.95 6.24 -0.16
C THR A 134 -17.04 5.03 0.07
N PHE A 135 -16.56 4.82 1.30
CA PHE A 135 -15.66 3.71 1.57
C PHE A 135 -16.43 2.38 1.60
N TRP A 136 -17.62 2.36 2.18
CA TRP A 136 -18.48 1.18 2.20
C TRP A 136 -18.87 0.76 0.77
N PHE A 137 -19.27 1.70 -0.07
CA PHE A 137 -19.57 1.44 -1.46
C PHE A 137 -18.41 0.73 -2.17
N SER A 138 -17.20 1.29 -2.10
CA SER A 138 -16.00 0.68 -2.70
C SER A 138 -15.58 -0.64 -2.03
N ALA A 139 -16.00 -0.91 -0.80
CA ALA A 139 -15.65 -2.12 -0.08
C ALA A 139 -16.45 -3.34 -0.53
N VAL A 140 -17.67 -3.16 -1.06
CA VAL A 140 -18.59 -4.24 -1.39
C VAL A 140 -18.62 -4.62 -2.87
N GLU A 141 -17.84 -3.91 -3.70
CA GLU A 141 -17.77 -4.12 -5.15
C GLU A 141 -16.35 -4.45 -5.64
N GLY A 142 -16.25 -5.08 -6.80
CA GLY A 142 -14.99 -5.54 -7.41
C GLY A 142 -14.21 -4.43 -8.09
N GLU A 143 -13.71 -3.47 -7.29
CA GLU A 143 -13.00 -2.29 -7.75
C GLU A 143 -11.58 -2.20 -7.16
N VAL A 144 -10.69 -1.54 -7.89
CA VAL A 144 -9.28 -1.36 -7.51
C VAL A 144 -9.11 -0.53 -6.23
N TYR A 145 -10.09 0.28 -5.85
CA TYR A 145 -10.01 1.23 -4.73
C TYR A 145 -9.86 0.54 -3.38
N ALA A 146 -10.50 -0.62 -3.19
CA ALA A 146 -10.39 -1.40 -1.96
C ALA A 146 -8.94 -1.86 -1.71
N MET A 147 -8.31 -2.48 -2.71
CA MET A 147 -6.92 -2.92 -2.62
C MET A 147 -5.95 -1.73 -2.56
N SER A 148 -6.22 -0.65 -3.31
CA SER A 148 -5.46 0.60 -3.25
C SER A 148 -5.45 1.19 -1.84
N SER A 149 -6.62 1.25 -1.19
CA SER A 149 -6.75 1.72 0.19
C SER A 149 -5.96 0.85 1.18
N LEU A 150 -5.98 -0.48 0.99
CA LEU A 150 -5.18 -1.41 1.79
C LEU A 150 -3.68 -1.10 1.68
N ILE A 151 -3.15 -0.97 0.47
CA ILE A 151 -1.73 -0.67 0.29
C ILE A 151 -1.39 0.69 0.90
N THR A 152 -2.24 1.70 0.73
CA THR A 152 -2.05 3.01 1.35
C THR A 152 -1.99 2.92 2.89
N ALA A 153 -2.95 2.22 3.50
CA ALA A 153 -2.99 2.04 4.95
C ALA A 153 -1.78 1.25 5.46
N LEU A 154 -1.35 0.23 4.73
CA LEU A 154 -0.17 -0.58 5.03
C LEU A 154 1.12 0.24 4.93
N VAL A 155 1.26 1.11 3.93
CA VAL A 155 2.39 2.01 3.76
C VAL A 155 2.46 3.02 4.92
N PHE A 156 1.36 3.63 5.29
CA PHE A 156 1.33 4.53 6.46
C PHE A 156 1.66 3.80 7.76
N TRP A 157 1.11 2.60 7.97
CA TRP A 157 1.47 1.79 9.13
C TRP A 157 2.96 1.41 9.12
N ALA A 158 3.52 0.99 7.99
CA ALA A 158 4.94 0.69 7.86
C ALA A 158 5.80 1.93 8.16
N MET A 159 5.36 3.12 7.75
CA MET A 159 6.04 4.38 8.06
C MET A 159 5.99 4.70 9.56
N THR A 160 4.90 4.38 10.27
CA THR A 160 4.88 4.50 11.74
C THR A 160 5.87 3.55 12.40
N LYS A 161 6.06 2.34 11.84
CA LYS A 161 7.06 1.38 12.31
C LYS A 161 8.49 1.85 12.09
N TRP A 162 8.76 2.41 10.91
CA TRP A 162 10.03 3.08 10.66
C TRP A 162 10.27 4.21 11.66
N TYR A 163 9.28 5.06 11.88
CA TYR A 163 9.39 6.20 12.80
C TYR A 163 9.71 5.76 14.24
N GLU A 164 9.10 4.67 14.73
CA GLU A 164 9.38 4.10 16.06
C GLU A 164 10.79 3.49 16.16
N GLN A 165 11.39 3.07 15.05
CA GLN A 165 12.66 2.34 15.00
C GLN A 165 13.77 3.10 14.27
N ALA A 166 13.57 4.36 13.87
CA ALA A 166 14.47 5.10 13.00
C ALA A 166 15.92 5.19 13.53
N ASP A 167 16.08 5.19 14.85
CA ASP A 167 17.38 5.28 15.52
C ASP A 167 18.02 3.88 15.78
N GLN A 168 17.36 2.80 15.35
CA GLN A 168 17.84 1.42 15.53
C GLN A 168 18.59 0.92 14.29
N PRO A 169 19.51 -0.03 14.46
CA PRO A 169 20.13 -0.71 13.33
C PRO A 169 19.07 -1.33 12.40
N TYR A 170 19.29 -1.23 11.08
CA TYR A 170 18.40 -1.76 10.05
C TYR A 170 17.01 -1.11 9.96
N ALA A 171 16.79 0.07 10.54
CA ALA A 171 15.52 0.81 10.43
C ALA A 171 15.09 1.00 8.98
N ASN A 172 16.04 1.25 8.07
CA ASN A 172 15.79 1.50 6.65
C ASN A 172 15.13 0.31 5.90
N ARG A 173 15.09 -0.89 6.50
CA ARG A 173 14.28 -2.02 5.96
C ARG A 173 12.81 -1.65 5.77
N TRP A 174 12.27 -0.78 6.62
CA TRP A 174 10.90 -0.29 6.49
C TRP A 174 10.74 0.63 5.29
N ILE A 175 11.74 1.49 5.01
CA ILE A 175 11.73 2.35 3.82
C ILE A 175 11.80 1.51 2.54
N VAL A 176 12.63 0.44 2.53
CA VAL A 176 12.69 -0.50 1.41
C VAL A 176 11.33 -1.20 1.21
N LEU A 177 10.69 -1.66 2.28
CA LEU A 177 9.34 -2.25 2.21
C LEU A 177 8.32 -1.23 1.68
N ILE A 178 8.33 0.01 2.17
CA ILE A 178 7.46 1.09 1.69
C ILE A 178 7.66 1.32 0.20
N SER A 179 8.92 1.44 -0.25
CA SER A 179 9.24 1.63 -1.67
C SER A 179 8.75 0.45 -2.53
N PHE A 180 8.89 -0.78 -2.05
CA PHE A 180 8.37 -1.97 -2.72
C PHE A 180 6.84 -1.94 -2.82
N LEU A 181 6.15 -1.65 -1.72
CA LEU A 181 4.69 -1.54 -1.69
C LEU A 181 4.19 -0.42 -2.60
N MET A 182 4.87 0.72 -2.62
CA MET A 182 4.55 1.83 -3.53
C MET A 182 4.74 1.44 -4.99
N GLY A 183 5.82 0.71 -5.32
CA GLY A 183 6.03 0.15 -6.66
C GLY A 183 4.96 -0.87 -7.06
N LEU A 184 4.58 -1.77 -6.14
CA LEU A 184 3.51 -2.74 -6.36
C LEU A 184 2.16 -2.06 -6.58
N SER A 185 1.92 -0.95 -5.88
CA SER A 185 0.67 -0.18 -5.98
C SER A 185 0.43 0.45 -7.36
N ILE A 186 1.49 0.69 -8.14
CA ILE A 186 1.38 1.19 -9.51
C ILE A 186 0.58 0.19 -10.39
N GLY A 187 0.74 -1.10 -10.15
CA GLY A 187 -0.03 -2.13 -10.82
C GLY A 187 -1.44 -2.38 -10.23
N ILE A 188 -1.88 -1.54 -9.28
CA ILE A 188 -3.24 -1.53 -8.72
C ILE A 188 -3.92 -0.23 -9.12
N HIS A 189 -3.42 0.90 -8.59
CA HIS A 189 -3.96 2.21 -8.86
C HIS A 189 -2.96 3.32 -8.50
N LEU A 190 -2.84 4.36 -9.33
CA LEU A 190 -1.86 5.44 -9.17
C LEU A 190 -2.13 6.37 -7.97
N LEU A 191 -3.35 6.38 -7.42
CA LEU A 191 -3.72 7.19 -6.25
C LEU A 191 -2.81 6.98 -5.04
N ASN A 192 -2.24 5.78 -4.87
CA ASN A 192 -1.31 5.51 -3.77
C ASN A 192 -0.07 6.39 -3.78
N LEU A 193 0.36 6.86 -4.95
CA LEU A 193 1.50 7.75 -5.08
C LEU A 193 1.28 9.10 -4.38
N LEU A 194 0.02 9.51 -4.16
CA LEU A 194 -0.32 10.72 -3.40
C LEU A 194 0.07 10.62 -1.91
N ALA A 195 0.41 9.44 -1.40
CA ALA A 195 0.99 9.29 -0.07
C ALA A 195 2.43 9.82 0.03
N ILE A 196 3.17 9.93 -1.08
CA ILE A 196 4.60 10.33 -1.11
C ILE A 196 4.86 11.63 -0.34
N PRO A 197 4.13 12.73 -0.53
CA PRO A 197 4.37 13.95 0.24
C PRO A 197 4.33 13.70 1.75
N ALA A 198 3.30 13.01 2.24
CA ALA A 198 3.18 12.72 3.68
C ALA A 198 4.33 11.86 4.20
N LEU A 199 4.79 10.86 3.44
CA LEU A 199 5.93 10.02 3.80
C LEU A 199 7.24 10.82 3.87
N VAL A 200 7.48 11.72 2.89
CA VAL A 200 8.65 12.60 2.86
C VAL A 200 8.64 13.54 4.06
N PHE A 201 7.48 14.12 4.41
CA PHE A 201 7.34 14.94 5.61
C PHE A 201 7.65 14.15 6.88
N MET A 202 7.07 12.96 7.05
CA MET A 202 7.32 12.11 8.22
C MET A 202 8.82 11.74 8.35
N TYR A 203 9.47 11.41 7.23
CA TYR A 203 10.91 11.12 7.20
C TYR A 203 11.72 12.32 7.64
N TYR A 204 11.46 13.49 7.06
CA TYR A 204 12.19 14.71 7.37
C TYR A 204 12.07 15.14 8.84
N TYR A 205 10.84 15.11 9.37
CA TYR A 205 10.60 15.48 10.77
C TYR A 205 11.27 14.52 11.75
N LYS A 206 11.28 13.23 11.46
CA LYS A 206 11.99 12.29 12.33
C LYS A 206 13.50 12.53 12.35
N GLN A 207 14.09 12.90 11.23
CA GLN A 207 15.52 13.20 11.15
C GLN A 207 15.92 14.50 11.85
N ARG A 208 14.95 15.38 12.12
CA ARG A 208 15.17 16.71 12.75
C ARG A 208 14.29 16.95 13.96
N GLU A 209 14.06 15.94 14.78
CA GLU A 209 13.09 15.97 15.92
C GLU A 209 13.28 17.15 16.90
N ASN A 210 14.44 17.80 16.93
CA ASN A 210 14.77 18.95 17.80
C ASN A 210 15.00 20.26 17.02
N GLY A 211 14.60 20.37 15.78
CA GLY A 211 14.84 21.53 14.93
C GLY A 211 13.73 22.57 15.01
N HIS A 212 14.11 23.86 14.88
CA HIS A 212 13.15 24.91 14.56
C HIS A 212 12.86 24.86 13.05
N TYR A 213 11.58 24.82 12.69
CA TYR A 213 11.16 24.74 11.29
C TYR A 213 10.68 26.10 10.82
N SER A 214 11.36 26.64 9.78
CA SER A 214 10.88 27.83 9.10
C SER A 214 9.84 27.47 8.03
N LEU A 215 8.97 28.42 7.67
CA LEU A 215 8.03 28.24 6.56
C LEU A 215 8.74 27.82 5.27
N TRP A 216 9.95 28.31 5.04
CA TRP A 216 10.75 27.98 3.88
C TRP A 216 11.21 26.53 3.83
N GLU A 217 11.43 25.90 4.98
CA GLU A 217 11.74 24.47 5.06
C GLU A 217 10.52 23.61 4.69
N TYR A 218 9.32 23.96 5.13
CA TYR A 218 8.09 23.28 4.68
C TYR A 218 7.93 23.34 3.17
N VAL A 219 8.16 24.52 2.56
CA VAL A 219 8.10 24.69 1.12
C VAL A 219 9.13 23.80 0.40
N LYS A 220 10.38 23.77 0.89
CA LYS A 220 11.43 22.91 0.31
C LYS A 220 11.06 21.44 0.36
N ILE A 221 10.56 20.94 1.49
CA ILE A 221 10.17 19.53 1.65
C ILE A 221 9.02 19.20 0.70
N PHE A 222 8.04 20.09 0.62
CA PHE A 222 6.93 19.93 -0.33
C PHE A 222 7.43 19.88 -1.77
N LEU A 223 8.32 20.77 -2.19
CA LEU A 223 8.89 20.76 -3.53
C LEU A 223 9.70 19.49 -3.80
N VAL A 224 10.48 18.99 -2.84
CA VAL A 224 11.17 17.71 -2.97
C VAL A 224 10.18 16.56 -3.18
N SER A 225 9.09 16.53 -2.43
CA SER A 225 8.07 15.49 -2.59
C SER A 225 7.38 15.55 -3.95
N VAL A 226 7.11 16.75 -4.47
CA VAL A 226 6.56 16.98 -5.82
C VAL A 226 7.55 16.51 -6.89
N VAL A 227 8.85 16.80 -6.73
CA VAL A 227 9.87 16.32 -7.66
C VAL A 227 9.96 14.80 -7.66
N ILE A 228 9.94 14.15 -6.49
CA ILE A 228 9.92 12.67 -6.40
C ILE A 228 8.70 12.11 -7.13
N LEU A 229 7.52 12.67 -6.86
CA LEU A 229 6.29 12.25 -7.51
C LEU A 229 6.35 12.46 -9.04
N ALA A 230 6.85 13.58 -9.50
CA ALA A 230 7.00 13.88 -10.93
C ALA A 230 7.99 12.92 -11.62
N VAL A 231 9.13 12.60 -10.98
CA VAL A 231 10.09 11.61 -11.49
C VAL A 231 9.44 10.23 -11.63
N ILE A 232 8.62 9.82 -10.66
CA ILE A 232 7.91 8.54 -10.74
C ILE A 232 6.87 8.56 -11.87
N LEU A 233 5.98 9.57 -11.89
CA LEU A 233 4.86 9.64 -12.83
C LEU A 233 5.30 9.88 -14.28
N PHE A 234 6.24 10.79 -14.49
CA PHE A 234 6.67 11.19 -15.83
C PHE A 234 7.98 10.57 -16.28
N GLY A 235 8.74 9.98 -15.35
CA GLY A 235 10.00 9.29 -15.64
C GLY A 235 9.86 7.77 -15.58
N ILE A 236 9.72 7.20 -14.38
CA ILE A 236 9.82 5.75 -14.17
C ILE A 236 8.67 5.02 -14.86
N ILE A 237 7.43 5.40 -14.60
CA ILE A 237 6.24 4.68 -15.08
C ILE A 237 6.21 4.60 -16.60
N PRO A 238 6.33 5.68 -17.40
CA PRO A 238 6.26 5.58 -18.85
C PRO A 238 7.54 5.08 -19.51
N TYR A 239 8.71 5.37 -18.94
CA TYR A 239 9.97 5.05 -19.64
C TYR A 239 10.50 3.66 -19.35
N LEU A 240 10.18 3.04 -18.21
CA LEU A 240 10.63 1.69 -17.89
C LEU A 240 10.08 0.65 -18.88
N PRO A 241 8.76 0.59 -19.16
CA PRO A 241 8.20 -0.29 -20.18
C PRO A 241 8.68 0.06 -21.60
N LYS A 242 8.82 1.36 -21.89
CA LYS A 242 9.32 1.84 -23.18
C LYS A 242 10.75 1.37 -23.45
N PHE A 243 11.61 1.40 -22.44
CA PHE A 243 12.98 0.92 -22.54
C PHE A 243 13.02 -0.60 -22.73
N ALA A 244 12.18 -1.36 -22.01
CA ALA A 244 12.02 -2.79 -22.24
C ALA A 244 11.62 -3.10 -23.68
N ALA A 245 10.69 -2.34 -24.26
CA ALA A 245 10.26 -2.47 -25.65
C ALA A 245 11.40 -2.15 -26.64
N TYR A 246 12.21 -1.13 -26.39
CA TYR A 246 13.37 -0.84 -27.25
C TYR A 246 14.43 -1.95 -27.19
N VAL A 247 14.67 -2.54 -26.03
CA VAL A 247 15.57 -3.70 -25.90
C VAL A 247 15.01 -4.88 -26.71
N ASP A 248 13.70 -5.12 -26.65
CA ASP A 248 13.06 -6.20 -27.40
C ASP A 248 13.15 -5.96 -28.91
N LEU A 249 12.87 -4.75 -29.39
CA LEU A 249 13.04 -4.38 -30.79
C LEU A 249 14.47 -4.58 -31.29
N PHE A 250 15.47 -4.27 -30.47
CA PHE A 250 16.87 -4.51 -30.80
C PHE A 250 17.16 -6.03 -30.95
N PHE A 251 16.67 -6.84 -30.01
CA PHE A 251 16.84 -8.30 -30.01
C PHE A 251 16.19 -8.93 -31.23
N VAL A 252 14.96 -8.53 -31.57
CA VAL A 252 14.21 -9.07 -32.72
C VAL A 252 14.82 -8.59 -34.04
N ASN A 253 15.00 -7.27 -34.21
CA ASN A 253 15.35 -6.69 -35.51
C ASN A 253 16.84 -6.75 -35.85
N ARG A 254 17.73 -6.78 -34.83
CA ARG A 254 19.19 -6.81 -35.07
C ARG A 254 19.81 -8.17 -34.82
N LEU A 255 19.30 -8.92 -33.86
CA LEU A 255 19.86 -10.22 -33.50
C LEU A 255 19.06 -11.39 -34.04
N GLY A 256 17.88 -11.15 -34.64
CA GLY A 256 17.01 -12.19 -35.19
C GLY A 256 16.41 -13.13 -34.13
N LEU A 257 16.32 -12.70 -32.89
CA LEU A 257 15.80 -13.49 -31.77
C LEU A 257 14.26 -13.45 -31.74
N PRO A 258 13.59 -14.42 -31.09
CA PRO A 258 12.14 -14.43 -30.97
C PRO A 258 11.58 -13.20 -30.26
N PHE A 259 10.32 -12.87 -30.53
CA PHE A 259 9.54 -11.83 -29.83
C PHE A 259 9.60 -12.04 -28.30
N ASN A 260 9.64 -10.95 -27.55
CA ASN A 260 9.73 -10.88 -26.09
C ASN A 260 11.08 -11.33 -25.51
N SER A 261 12.06 -11.77 -26.31
CA SER A 261 13.38 -12.19 -25.81
C SER A 261 14.16 -11.03 -25.17
N GLY A 262 14.08 -9.83 -25.75
CA GLY A 262 14.71 -8.63 -25.22
C GLY A 262 14.01 -8.10 -23.96
N ALA A 263 12.68 -8.16 -23.91
CA ALA A 263 11.91 -7.81 -22.71
C ALA A 263 12.23 -8.77 -21.57
N ALA A 264 12.30 -10.07 -21.82
CA ALA A 264 12.69 -11.08 -20.84
C ALA A 264 14.12 -10.86 -20.33
N PHE A 265 15.08 -10.55 -21.23
CA PHE A 265 16.43 -10.20 -20.86
C PHE A 265 16.48 -8.96 -19.97
N PHE A 266 15.74 -7.90 -20.34
CA PHE A 266 15.67 -6.67 -19.55
C PHE A 266 15.14 -6.92 -18.13
N MET A 267 14.07 -7.71 -18.00
CA MET A 267 13.51 -8.10 -16.70
C MET A 267 14.50 -8.93 -15.89
N ALA A 268 15.18 -9.89 -16.52
CA ALA A 268 16.20 -10.70 -15.85
C ALA A 268 17.37 -9.83 -15.36
N ALA A 269 17.81 -8.85 -16.16
CA ALA A 269 18.85 -7.91 -15.77
C ALA A 269 18.44 -7.03 -14.57
N LEU A 270 17.20 -6.51 -14.55
CA LEU A 270 16.67 -5.77 -13.41
C LEU A 270 16.62 -6.63 -12.14
N LEU A 271 16.13 -7.86 -12.24
CA LEU A 271 16.10 -8.79 -11.12
C LEU A 271 17.52 -9.11 -10.63
N ALA A 272 18.47 -9.31 -11.53
CA ALA A 272 19.87 -9.54 -11.17
C ALA A 272 20.48 -8.35 -10.41
N VAL A 273 20.20 -7.11 -10.82
CA VAL A 273 20.63 -5.90 -10.11
C VAL A 273 20.03 -5.85 -8.70
N CYS A 274 18.73 -6.16 -8.57
CA CYS A 274 18.05 -6.23 -7.26
C CYS A 274 18.67 -7.31 -6.35
N PHE A 275 18.90 -8.52 -6.88
CA PHE A 275 19.54 -9.61 -6.13
C PHE A 275 20.97 -9.29 -5.70
N LEU A 276 21.77 -8.70 -6.60
CA LEU A 276 23.13 -8.27 -6.29
C LEU A 276 23.16 -7.18 -5.21
N GLY A 277 22.24 -6.21 -5.28
CA GLY A 277 22.06 -5.18 -4.27
C GLY A 277 21.71 -5.81 -2.91
N MET A 278 20.73 -6.69 -2.90
CA MET A 278 20.28 -7.40 -1.70
C MET A 278 21.41 -8.27 -1.09
N PHE A 279 22.13 -9.01 -1.92
CA PHE A 279 23.25 -9.86 -1.48
C PHE A 279 24.39 -9.02 -0.87
N ARG A 280 24.75 -7.89 -1.51
CA ARG A 280 25.76 -6.97 -0.96
C ARG A 280 25.33 -6.39 0.38
N THR A 281 24.08 -5.98 0.49
CA THR A 281 23.51 -5.43 1.73
C THR A 281 23.55 -6.45 2.87
N MET A 282 23.15 -7.67 2.59
CA MET A 282 23.21 -8.76 3.57
C MET A 282 24.65 -9.05 4.03
N LYS A 283 25.60 -9.12 3.09
CA LYS A 283 27.02 -9.39 3.40
C LYS A 283 27.68 -8.27 4.21
N GLN A 284 27.28 -7.01 3.98
CA GLN A 284 27.84 -5.86 4.69
C GLN A 284 27.10 -5.51 5.98
N GLN A 285 26.03 -6.22 6.30
CA GLN A 285 25.11 -5.90 7.40
C GLN A 285 24.63 -4.44 7.37
N LYS A 286 24.59 -3.84 6.19
CA LYS A 286 24.11 -2.48 5.95
C LYS A 286 22.90 -2.56 5.05
N VAL A 287 21.80 -1.97 5.47
CA VAL A 287 20.72 -1.63 4.54
C VAL A 287 21.16 -0.37 3.81
N PHE A 288 20.98 -0.32 2.48
CA PHE A 288 21.32 0.87 1.71
C PHE A 288 20.71 2.10 2.40
N ALA A 289 21.60 3.02 2.76
CA ALA A 289 21.20 4.33 3.23
C ALA A 289 20.91 5.23 2.02
#